data_3400d435933772e50d17e974755cc9ac
#
_entry.id   3400d435933772e50d17e974755cc9ac
#
_cell.length_a   1.000
_cell.length_b   1.000
_cell.length_c   1.000
_cell.angle_alpha   90.00
_cell.angle_beta   90.00
_cell.angle_gamma   90.00
#
_symmetry.space_group_name_H-M   'P 1'
#
loop_
_entity.id
_entity.type
_entity.pdbx_description
1 polymer ?
#
loop_
_entity_poly.entity_id
_entity_poly.type
_entity_poly.pdbx_seq_one_letter_code
_entity_poly.pdbx_strand_id
1 'polypeptide(L)'
;MGIKDSSLFTEKNYQAWKSLNDSLQSFPEVDYAISIGNLNKLKKFEDPKRFEMVPFITEANPDSLQLATYEDELFTKLPFYENLVYSAHSNTIQSALYLNKEIVNSKARKDFVIENLDPMIKDFESKTGIDVRVSGMPYIRTLNSQNIIDEIGLFIGAALAVTSLI
;
A
#
# COMPACT_ATOMS: atom_id res chain seq x y z
N MET A 1 -1.14 0.24 3.30
CA MET A 1 -1.96 1.17 2.46
C MET A 1 -3.35 0.58 2.32
N GLY A 2 -4.39 1.39 2.28
CA GLY A 2 -5.77 0.93 2.16
C GLY A 2 -6.59 1.82 1.23
N ILE A 3 -7.45 1.20 0.44
CA ILE A 3 -8.38 1.82 -0.50
C ILE A 3 -9.80 1.39 -0.16
N LYS A 4 -10.73 2.35 -0.12
CA LYS A 4 -12.15 2.09 0.05
C LYS A 4 -12.92 2.59 -1.17
N ASP A 5 -12.69 1.93 -2.29
CA ASP A 5 -13.32 2.29 -3.57
C ASP A 5 -13.46 1.05 -4.43
N SER A 6 -14.70 0.70 -4.80
CA SER A 6 -15.01 -0.44 -5.68
C SER A 6 -14.46 -0.26 -7.10
N SER A 7 -14.18 0.98 -7.52
CA SER A 7 -13.58 1.24 -8.84
C SER A 7 -12.13 0.72 -8.98
N LEU A 8 -11.54 0.23 -7.88
CA LEU A 8 -10.24 -0.45 -7.93
C LEU A 8 -10.24 -1.65 -8.87
N PHE A 9 -11.36 -2.39 -8.96
CA PHE A 9 -11.50 -3.57 -9.81
C PHE A 9 -11.85 -3.23 -11.28
N THR A 10 -11.54 -2.02 -11.74
CA THR A 10 -11.47 -1.71 -13.17
C THR A 10 -10.07 -1.99 -13.72
N GLU A 11 -9.96 -2.32 -15.01
CA GLU A 11 -8.67 -2.67 -15.65
C GLU A 11 -7.60 -1.61 -15.39
N LYS A 12 -7.91 -0.33 -15.62
CA LYS A 12 -6.99 0.79 -15.44
C LYS A 12 -6.51 0.89 -13.98
N ASN A 13 -7.44 0.87 -13.04
CA ASN A 13 -7.13 1.12 -11.62
C ASN A 13 -6.42 -0.08 -10.99
N TYR A 14 -6.82 -1.30 -11.34
CA TYR A 14 -6.14 -2.51 -10.92
C TYR A 14 -4.68 -2.53 -11.38
N GLN A 15 -4.43 -2.22 -12.66
CA GLN A 15 -3.07 -2.17 -13.20
C GLN A 15 -2.23 -1.07 -12.52
N ALA A 16 -2.82 0.09 -12.27
CA ALA A 16 -2.14 1.16 -11.53
C ALA A 16 -1.79 0.72 -10.09
N TRP A 17 -2.71 0.05 -9.38
CA TRP A 17 -2.50 -0.47 -8.03
C TRP A 17 -1.42 -1.56 -8.01
N LYS A 18 -1.49 -2.49 -8.95
CA LYS A 18 -0.47 -3.53 -9.11
C LYS A 18 0.91 -2.92 -9.35
N SER A 19 1.00 -1.99 -10.31
CA SER A 19 2.25 -1.29 -10.65
C SER A 19 2.83 -0.52 -9.46
N LEU A 20 1.99 0.16 -8.68
CA LEU A 20 2.41 0.84 -7.45
C LEU A 20 3.05 -0.15 -6.46
N ASN A 21 2.38 -1.27 -6.20
CA ASN A 21 2.88 -2.27 -5.24
C ASN A 21 4.15 -2.97 -5.73
N ASP A 22 4.21 -3.33 -7.01
CA ASP A 22 5.39 -3.95 -7.62
C ASP A 22 6.60 -3.00 -7.58
N SER A 23 6.37 -1.71 -7.87
CA SER A 23 7.42 -0.69 -7.79
C SER A 23 7.90 -0.47 -6.36
N LEU A 24 6.98 -0.38 -5.39
CA LEU A 24 7.35 -0.25 -3.98
C LEU A 24 8.12 -1.47 -3.46
N GLN A 25 7.77 -2.67 -3.91
CA GLN A 25 8.50 -3.89 -3.55
C GLN A 25 9.92 -3.93 -4.10
N SER A 26 10.23 -3.19 -5.16
CA SER A 26 11.57 -3.16 -5.76
C SER A 26 12.59 -2.32 -4.97
N PHE A 27 12.15 -1.52 -4.00
CA PHE A 27 13.04 -0.72 -3.17
C PHE A 27 13.80 -1.57 -2.15
N PRO A 28 15.09 -1.30 -1.92
CA PRO A 28 15.91 -2.03 -0.94
C PRO A 28 15.43 -1.86 0.50
N GLU A 29 14.64 -0.83 0.77
CA GLU A 29 14.00 -0.56 2.06
C GLU A 29 12.82 -1.51 2.35
N VAL A 30 12.29 -2.21 1.34
CA VAL A 30 11.13 -3.10 1.44
C VAL A 30 11.55 -4.55 1.34
N ASP A 31 11.36 -5.31 2.41
CA ASP A 31 11.64 -6.74 2.42
C ASP A 31 10.63 -7.50 1.54
N TYR A 32 9.35 -7.18 1.69
CA TYR A 32 8.27 -7.72 0.85
C TYR A 32 6.99 -6.90 0.95
N ALA A 33 6.14 -7.03 -0.05
CA ALA A 33 4.80 -6.46 -0.10
C ALA A 33 3.75 -7.56 -0.26
N ILE A 34 2.62 -7.42 0.41
CA ILE A 34 1.45 -8.27 0.23
C ILE A 34 0.33 -7.41 -0.34
N SER A 35 -0.17 -7.75 -1.51
CA SER A 35 -1.26 -7.06 -2.19
C SER A 35 -2.11 -8.04 -3.00
N ILE A 36 -3.28 -7.64 -3.45
CA ILE A 36 -4.14 -8.52 -4.28
C ILE A 36 -3.43 -9.05 -5.53
N GLY A 37 -2.42 -8.34 -6.04
CA GLY A 37 -1.69 -8.71 -7.25
C GLY A 37 -0.69 -9.86 -7.06
N ASN A 38 -0.34 -10.19 -5.81
CA ASN A 38 0.65 -11.25 -5.52
C ASN A 38 0.16 -12.32 -4.53
N LEU A 39 -1.16 -12.43 -4.36
CA LEU A 39 -1.74 -13.46 -3.52
C LEU A 39 -1.64 -14.85 -4.15
N ASN A 40 -1.63 -15.86 -3.29
CA ASN A 40 -1.77 -17.24 -3.68
C ASN A 40 -3.02 -17.85 -3.06
N LYS A 41 -3.64 -18.79 -3.76
CA LYS A 41 -4.73 -19.60 -3.24
C LYS A 41 -4.38 -21.07 -3.24
N LEU A 42 -4.93 -21.82 -2.29
CA LEU A 42 -4.75 -23.25 -2.22
C LEU A 42 -5.69 -23.93 -3.22
N LYS A 43 -5.13 -24.63 -4.19
CA LYS A 43 -5.87 -25.40 -5.18
C LYS A 43 -5.71 -26.89 -4.93
N LYS A 44 -6.84 -27.61 -4.90
CA LYS A 44 -6.85 -29.05 -4.85
C LYS A 44 -6.79 -29.62 -6.26
N PHE A 45 -5.87 -30.55 -6.48
CA PHE A 45 -5.79 -31.36 -7.68
C PHE A 45 -6.28 -32.77 -7.36
N GLU A 46 -7.05 -33.40 -8.26
CA GLU A 46 -7.65 -34.71 -8.01
C GLU A 46 -6.74 -35.86 -8.48
N ASP A 47 -5.89 -35.64 -9.51
CA ASP A 47 -4.99 -36.66 -10.01
C ASP A 47 -3.58 -36.10 -10.31
N PRO A 48 -2.54 -36.46 -9.53
CA PRO A 48 -2.64 -37.09 -8.20
C PRO A 48 -3.30 -36.14 -7.17
N LYS A 49 -3.96 -36.72 -6.17
CA LYS A 49 -4.54 -35.91 -5.09
C LYS A 49 -3.46 -35.14 -4.35
N ARG A 50 -3.45 -33.82 -4.51
CA ARG A 50 -2.51 -32.91 -3.85
C ARG A 50 -3.10 -31.52 -3.73
N PHE A 51 -2.55 -30.74 -2.80
CA PHE A 51 -2.84 -29.31 -2.67
C PHE A 51 -1.60 -28.54 -3.10
N GLU A 52 -1.80 -27.51 -3.89
CA GLU A 52 -0.73 -26.61 -4.31
C GLU A 52 -1.13 -25.15 -4.14
N MET A 53 -0.16 -24.32 -3.77
CA MET A 53 -0.34 -22.88 -3.79
C MET A 53 -0.18 -22.40 -5.23
N VAL A 54 -1.24 -21.79 -5.76
CA VAL A 54 -1.25 -21.21 -7.11
C VAL A 54 -1.56 -19.71 -7.01
N PRO A 55 -1.06 -18.89 -7.94
CA PRO A 55 -1.42 -17.48 -7.97
C PRO A 55 -2.94 -17.28 -7.97
N PHE A 56 -3.41 -16.32 -7.19
CA PHE A 56 -4.83 -15.98 -7.11
C PHE A 56 -5.29 -15.37 -8.44
N ILE A 57 -4.56 -14.37 -8.93
CA ILE A 57 -4.75 -13.77 -10.25
C ILE A 57 -3.71 -14.35 -11.18
N THR A 58 -4.15 -15.04 -12.22
CA THR A 58 -3.28 -15.79 -13.14
C THR A 58 -2.94 -14.97 -14.39
N GLU A 59 -3.80 -14.05 -14.78
CA GLU A 59 -3.62 -13.20 -15.95
C GLU A 59 -2.76 -11.98 -15.62
N ALA A 60 -1.83 -11.65 -16.50
CA ALA A 60 -1.00 -10.45 -16.36
C ALA A 60 -1.85 -9.16 -16.47
N ASN A 61 -2.85 -9.18 -17.34
CA ASN A 61 -3.78 -8.07 -17.58
C ASN A 61 -5.22 -8.61 -17.60
N PRO A 62 -5.83 -8.84 -16.44
CA PRO A 62 -7.20 -9.32 -16.38
C PRO A 62 -8.17 -8.27 -16.92
N ASP A 63 -9.18 -8.72 -17.67
CA ASP A 63 -10.26 -7.87 -18.14
C ASP A 63 -11.29 -7.57 -17.04
N SER A 64 -12.23 -6.69 -17.33
CA SER A 64 -13.24 -6.24 -16.35
C SER A 64 -14.10 -7.38 -15.81
N LEU A 65 -14.41 -8.41 -16.62
CA LEU A 65 -15.21 -9.57 -16.19
C LEU A 65 -14.40 -10.48 -15.25
N GLN A 66 -13.15 -10.69 -15.58
CA GLN A 66 -12.20 -11.43 -14.72
C GLN A 66 -11.99 -10.71 -13.39
N LEU A 67 -11.81 -9.38 -13.42
CA LEU A 67 -11.65 -8.58 -12.20
C LEU A 67 -12.89 -8.65 -11.31
N ALA A 68 -14.10 -8.57 -11.85
CA ALA A 68 -15.33 -8.75 -11.07
C ALA A 68 -15.42 -10.15 -10.45
N THR A 69 -14.96 -11.18 -11.17
CA THR A 69 -14.89 -12.55 -10.64
C THR A 69 -13.86 -12.67 -9.51
N TYR A 70 -12.69 -12.05 -9.66
CA TYR A 70 -11.66 -12.02 -8.62
C TYR A 70 -12.10 -11.23 -7.38
N GLU A 71 -12.83 -10.13 -7.56
CA GLU A 71 -13.43 -9.39 -6.45
C GLU A 71 -14.37 -10.28 -5.64
N ASP A 72 -15.33 -10.92 -6.29
CA ASP A 72 -16.27 -11.85 -5.62
C ASP A 72 -15.52 -13.01 -4.93
N GLU A 73 -14.56 -13.64 -5.61
CA GLU A 73 -13.78 -14.74 -5.05
C GLU A 73 -12.95 -14.29 -3.83
N LEU A 74 -12.36 -13.10 -3.87
CA LEU A 74 -11.59 -12.55 -2.76
C LEU A 74 -12.44 -12.43 -1.50
N PHE A 75 -13.61 -11.80 -1.61
CA PHE A 75 -14.48 -11.53 -0.48
C PHE A 75 -15.26 -12.78 0.03
N THR A 76 -15.48 -13.78 -0.82
CA THR A 76 -16.32 -14.93 -0.47
C THR A 76 -15.55 -16.22 -0.20
N LYS A 77 -14.40 -16.43 -0.85
CA LYS A 77 -13.69 -17.73 -0.82
C LYS A 77 -12.31 -17.70 -0.18
N LEU A 78 -11.79 -16.50 0.15
CA LEU A 78 -10.45 -16.35 0.70
C LEU A 78 -10.44 -15.72 2.11
N PRO A 79 -11.15 -16.29 3.09
CA PRO A 79 -11.26 -15.73 4.44
C PRO A 79 -9.92 -15.62 5.17
N PHE A 80 -8.91 -16.40 4.76
CA PHE A 80 -7.55 -16.32 5.30
C PHE A 80 -6.92 -14.93 5.10
N TYR A 81 -7.30 -14.22 4.04
CA TYR A 81 -6.78 -12.88 3.73
C TYR A 81 -7.61 -11.74 4.30
N GLU A 82 -8.71 -12.04 5.00
CA GLU A 82 -9.50 -11.02 5.68
C GLU A 82 -8.66 -10.33 6.76
N ASN A 83 -8.78 -9.00 6.83
CA ASN A 83 -7.99 -8.11 7.67
C ASN A 83 -6.48 -8.03 7.33
N LEU A 84 -6.02 -8.76 6.32
CA LEU A 84 -4.65 -8.65 5.80
C LEU A 84 -4.63 -7.91 4.45
N VAL A 85 -5.48 -8.33 3.51
CA VAL A 85 -5.53 -7.78 2.15
C VAL A 85 -6.90 -7.17 1.84
N TYR A 86 -7.93 -7.57 2.54
CA TYR A 86 -9.25 -6.96 2.44
C TYR A 86 -9.95 -6.92 3.81
N SER A 87 -10.97 -6.08 3.92
CA SER A 87 -11.89 -6.08 5.04
C SER A 87 -13.31 -6.03 4.51
N ALA A 88 -14.06 -7.12 4.71
CA ALA A 88 -15.46 -7.22 4.29
C ALA A 88 -16.35 -6.23 5.05
N HIS A 89 -16.05 -5.97 6.34
CA HIS A 89 -16.81 -5.03 7.17
C HIS A 89 -16.71 -3.59 6.67
N SER A 90 -15.54 -3.16 6.22
CA SER A 90 -15.30 -1.78 5.75
C SER A 90 -15.30 -1.63 4.24
N ASN A 91 -15.42 -2.72 3.51
CA ASN A 91 -15.26 -2.80 2.05
C ASN A 91 -13.96 -2.14 1.60
N THR A 92 -12.86 -2.54 2.22
CA THR A 92 -11.54 -1.94 2.01
C THR A 92 -10.58 -2.98 1.45
N ILE A 93 -9.86 -2.64 0.40
CA ILE A 93 -8.72 -3.39 -0.10
C ILE A 93 -7.44 -2.82 0.51
N GLN A 94 -6.55 -3.70 0.94
CA GLN A 94 -5.33 -3.32 1.64
C GLN A 94 -4.09 -3.88 0.94
N SER A 95 -3.00 -3.18 1.14
CA SER A 95 -1.65 -3.66 0.83
C SER A 95 -0.75 -3.42 2.03
N ALA A 96 0.02 -4.42 2.40
CA ALA A 96 0.98 -4.35 3.50
C ALA A 96 2.40 -4.33 2.94
N LEU A 97 3.16 -3.27 3.28
CA LEU A 97 4.59 -3.16 3.00
C LEU A 97 5.36 -3.49 4.27
N TYR A 98 6.26 -4.44 4.18
CA TYR A 98 7.15 -4.83 5.28
C TYR A 98 8.53 -4.24 5.02
N LEU A 99 8.86 -3.24 5.83
CA LEU A 99 10.16 -2.56 5.72
C LEU A 99 11.26 -3.41 6.37
N ASN A 100 12.45 -3.33 5.80
CA ASN A 100 13.65 -3.94 6.35
C ASN A 100 13.87 -3.49 7.80
N LYS A 101 14.12 -4.44 8.68
CA LYS A 101 14.25 -4.19 10.13
C LYS A 101 15.36 -3.20 10.48
N GLU A 102 16.43 -3.17 9.69
CA GLU A 102 17.59 -2.30 9.94
C GLU A 102 17.24 -0.83 9.71
N ILE A 103 16.31 -0.54 8.79
CA ILE A 103 15.95 0.83 8.44
C ILE A 103 14.77 1.39 9.24
N VAL A 104 13.94 0.55 9.86
CA VAL A 104 12.70 0.98 10.54
C VAL A 104 12.90 2.13 11.53
N ASN A 105 14.06 2.21 12.19
CA ASN A 105 14.41 3.25 13.15
C ASN A 105 15.50 4.20 12.64
N SER A 106 15.76 4.23 11.34
CA SER A 106 16.84 5.02 10.73
C SER A 106 16.31 6.22 9.92
N LYS A 107 17.25 7.07 9.46
CA LYS A 107 16.97 8.14 8.52
C LYS A 107 16.46 7.58 7.17
N ALA A 108 16.97 6.43 6.74
CA ALA A 108 16.57 5.80 5.47
C ALA A 108 15.05 5.53 5.40
N ARG A 109 14.42 5.14 6.53
CA ARG A 109 12.95 5.04 6.59
C ARG A 109 12.28 6.38 6.26
N LYS A 110 12.78 7.50 6.85
CA LYS A 110 12.20 8.82 6.63
C LYS A 110 12.34 9.23 5.16
N ASP A 111 13.53 9.06 4.62
CA ASP A 111 13.84 9.40 3.23
C ASP A 111 12.97 8.54 2.28
N PHE A 112 12.85 7.23 2.51
CA PHE A 112 11.97 6.34 1.74
C PHE A 112 10.50 6.80 1.77
N VAL A 113 9.97 7.15 2.94
CA VAL A 113 8.56 7.58 3.06
C VAL A 113 8.32 8.89 2.33
N ILE A 114 9.20 9.89 2.51
CA ILE A 114 8.99 11.24 1.98
C ILE A 114 9.35 11.34 0.49
N GLU A 115 10.43 10.69 0.08
CA GLU A 115 10.98 10.86 -1.28
C GLU A 115 10.47 9.81 -2.27
N ASN A 116 9.94 8.67 -1.77
CA ASN A 116 9.47 7.58 -2.62
C ASN A 116 8.01 7.23 -2.37
N LEU A 117 7.64 6.80 -1.16
CA LEU A 117 6.30 6.29 -0.88
C LEU A 117 5.21 7.34 -1.11
N ASP A 118 5.31 8.52 -0.49
CA ASP A 118 4.30 9.57 -0.62
C ASP A 118 4.16 10.10 -2.05
N PRO A 119 5.25 10.39 -2.80
CA PRO A 119 5.12 10.80 -4.20
C PRO A 119 4.48 9.74 -5.10
N MET A 120 4.79 8.45 -4.90
CA MET A 120 4.22 7.37 -5.69
C MET A 120 2.73 7.18 -5.39
N ILE A 121 2.31 7.34 -4.13
CA ILE A 121 0.89 7.33 -3.76
C ILE A 121 0.15 8.49 -4.42
N LYS A 122 0.68 9.70 -4.34
CA LYS A 122 0.08 10.89 -4.98
C LYS A 122 -0.03 10.76 -6.50
N ASP A 123 0.96 10.15 -7.13
CA ASP A 123 0.91 9.83 -8.57
C ASP A 123 -0.22 8.84 -8.88
N PHE A 124 -0.36 7.78 -8.08
CA PHE A 124 -1.47 6.84 -8.19
C PHE A 124 -2.83 7.54 -8.02
N GLU A 125 -3.00 8.33 -6.96
CA GLU A 125 -4.23 9.09 -6.68
C GLU A 125 -4.57 10.03 -7.84
N SER A 126 -3.58 10.73 -8.38
CA SER A 126 -3.78 11.64 -9.52
C SER A 126 -4.21 10.93 -10.81
N LYS A 127 -3.74 9.71 -11.05
CA LYS A 127 -4.05 8.90 -12.24
C LYS A 127 -5.40 8.20 -12.16
N THR A 128 -5.81 7.81 -10.97
CA THR A 128 -6.99 6.97 -10.74
C THR A 128 -8.18 7.73 -10.16
N GLY A 129 -7.93 8.82 -9.43
CA GLY A 129 -8.92 9.51 -8.61
C GLY A 129 -9.28 8.77 -7.32
N ILE A 130 -8.52 7.74 -6.95
CA ILE A 130 -8.77 6.90 -5.76
C ILE A 130 -7.87 7.35 -4.63
N ASP A 131 -8.46 7.70 -3.47
CA ASP A 131 -7.72 8.06 -2.26
C ASP A 131 -7.07 6.83 -1.61
N VAL A 132 -5.80 6.94 -1.24
CA VAL A 132 -5.04 5.92 -0.54
C VAL A 132 -4.77 6.34 0.90
N ARG A 133 -5.23 5.56 1.85
CA ARG A 133 -4.91 5.77 3.26
C ARG A 133 -3.71 4.95 3.67
N VAL A 134 -2.71 5.63 4.21
CA VAL A 134 -1.50 4.98 4.73
C VAL A 134 -1.56 4.93 6.25
N SER A 135 -1.18 3.79 6.80
CA SER A 135 -1.10 3.55 8.24
C SER A 135 0.12 2.70 8.56
N GLY A 136 0.50 2.67 9.82
CA GLY A 136 1.64 1.90 10.33
C GLY A 136 2.63 2.77 11.07
N MET A 137 3.26 2.19 12.10
CA MET A 137 4.17 2.95 12.98
C MET A 137 5.33 3.65 12.25
N PRO A 138 5.99 3.03 11.26
CA PRO A 138 7.07 3.69 10.53
C PRO A 138 6.60 4.96 9.81
N TYR A 139 5.42 4.91 9.18
CA TYR A 139 4.82 6.04 8.48
C TYR A 139 4.42 7.16 9.45
N ILE A 140 3.65 6.83 10.49
CA ILE A 140 3.17 7.79 11.50
C ILE A 140 4.35 8.50 12.19
N ARG A 141 5.41 7.76 12.55
CA ARG A 141 6.63 8.35 13.14
C ARG A 141 7.32 9.32 12.19
N THR A 142 7.32 9.02 10.90
CA THR A 142 7.91 9.91 9.90
C THR A 142 7.15 11.23 9.83
N LEU A 143 5.82 11.16 9.70
CA LEU A 143 4.98 12.37 9.64
C LEU A 143 5.08 13.21 10.92
N ASN A 144 5.00 12.57 12.09
CA ASN A 144 5.12 13.30 13.37
C ASN A 144 6.47 13.99 13.50
N SER A 145 7.55 13.32 13.11
CA SER A 145 8.90 13.91 13.11
C SER A 145 8.99 15.11 12.16
N GLN A 146 8.36 15.03 11.00
CA GLN A 146 8.35 16.15 10.04
C GLN A 146 7.56 17.34 10.59
N ASN A 147 6.36 17.11 11.10
CA ASN A 147 5.54 18.16 11.69
C ASN A 147 6.26 18.90 12.84
N ILE A 148 6.95 18.15 13.72
CA ILE A 148 7.74 18.75 14.80
C ILE A 148 8.84 19.66 14.26
N ILE A 149 9.56 19.23 13.22
CA ILE A 149 10.63 20.04 12.60
C ILE A 149 10.05 21.31 11.98
N ASP A 150 8.94 21.20 11.29
CA ASP A 150 8.27 22.35 10.64
C ASP A 150 7.75 23.35 11.67
N GLU A 151 7.15 22.87 12.78
CA GLU A 151 6.69 23.72 13.89
C GLU A 151 7.87 24.43 14.57
N ILE A 152 8.95 23.73 14.88
CA ILE A 152 10.15 24.32 15.49
C ILE A 152 10.73 25.39 14.55
N GLY A 153 10.80 25.13 13.26
CA GLY A 153 11.26 26.09 12.26
C GLY A 153 10.43 27.39 12.26
N LEU A 154 9.11 27.24 12.34
CA LEU A 154 8.18 28.36 12.42
C LEU A 154 8.36 29.17 13.73
N PHE A 155 8.52 28.51 14.87
CA PHE A 155 8.75 29.17 16.15
C PHE A 155 10.07 29.93 16.18
N ILE A 156 11.16 29.35 15.69
CA ILE A 156 12.48 30.02 15.60
C ILE A 156 12.37 31.23 14.67
N GLY A 157 11.73 31.08 13.51
CA GLY A 157 11.54 32.19 12.56
C GLY A 157 10.73 33.34 13.17
N ALA A 158 9.63 33.04 13.88
CA ALA A 158 8.82 34.02 14.55
C ALA A 158 9.60 34.75 15.70
N ALA A 159 10.35 34.00 16.50
CA ALA A 159 11.17 34.57 17.56
C ALA A 159 12.24 35.52 17.03
N LEU A 160 12.92 35.16 15.95
CA LEU A 160 13.91 36.01 15.28
C LEU A 160 13.27 37.27 14.69
N ALA A 161 12.09 37.15 14.09
CA ALA A 161 11.35 38.30 13.55
C ALA A 161 10.98 39.32 14.66
N VAL A 162 10.48 38.82 15.79
CA VAL A 162 10.14 39.69 16.94
C VAL A 162 11.39 40.34 17.52
N THR A 163 12.47 39.61 17.70
CA THR A 163 13.73 40.15 18.26
C THR A 163 14.39 41.17 17.35
N SER A 164 14.20 41.07 16.02
CA SER A 164 14.76 42.03 15.06
C SER A 164 13.96 43.33 14.94
N LEU A 165 12.73 43.36 15.50
CA LEU A 165 11.81 44.55 15.49
C LEU A 165 11.96 45.39 16.76
N ILE A 166 12.67 44.92 17.77
CA ILE A 166 12.96 45.61 19.04
C ILE A 166 14.36 46.21 19.01
#